data_5f2fc0ae9d44140bae09f464d8d1135d
#
_entry.id   5f2fc0ae9d44140bae09f464d8d1135d
#
_cell.length_a   1.000
_cell.length_b   1.000
_cell.length_c   1.000
_cell.angle_alpha   90.00
_cell.angle_beta   90.00
_cell.angle_gamma   90.00
#
_symmetry.space_group_name_H-M   'P 1'
#
loop_
_entity.id
_entity.type
_entity.pdbx_description
1 polymer ?
#
loop_
_entity_poly.entity_id
_entity_poly.type
_entity_poly.pdbx_seq_one_letter_code
_entity_poly.pdbx_strand_id
1 'polypeptide(L)'
;MISYEQYLAKSAVQKGVIDVFLSEDHASCAQFDPELGYTVGNALIPDGMDGSLSIMTSQANGARSSMMYNEMPCRINTYGNSFTQCSQTSDGETWQEYLAAHLGEPIHNFGVGGFGVYQAYRRLLRTEQTEDGAEYLILYIWGDDHFRSVMRCRHAVIYP
;
A
#
# COMPACT_ATOMS: atom_id res chain seq x y z
N MET A 1 28.11 -14.36 13.57
CA MET A 1 28.08 -13.10 12.79
C MET A 1 28.27 -13.50 11.33
N ILE A 2 27.39 -13.09 10.41
CA ILE A 2 27.54 -13.35 8.97
C ILE A 2 28.48 -12.30 8.36
N SER A 3 29.25 -12.65 7.31
CA SER A 3 30.06 -11.67 6.59
C SER A 3 29.19 -10.72 5.77
N TYR A 4 29.76 -9.58 5.34
CA TYR A 4 29.07 -8.62 4.48
C TYR A 4 28.62 -9.26 3.15
N GLU A 5 29.47 -10.09 2.55
CA GLU A 5 29.14 -10.82 1.32
C GLU A 5 27.99 -11.81 1.55
N GLN A 6 28.00 -12.54 2.68
CA GLN A 6 26.89 -13.43 3.04
C GLN A 6 25.58 -12.67 3.27
N TYR A 7 25.68 -11.48 3.85
CA TYR A 7 24.51 -10.60 4.01
C TYR A 7 23.97 -10.14 2.65
N LEU A 8 24.83 -9.62 1.77
CA LEU A 8 24.42 -9.19 0.44
C LEU A 8 23.79 -10.33 -0.37
N ALA A 9 24.40 -11.54 -0.34
CA ALA A 9 23.85 -12.70 -1.04
C ALA A 9 22.44 -13.11 -0.53
N LYS A 10 22.18 -12.94 0.78
CA LYS A 10 20.87 -13.21 1.38
C LYS A 10 19.86 -12.09 1.16
N SER A 11 20.33 -10.86 1.00
CA SER A 11 19.48 -9.67 0.82
C SER A 11 19.21 -9.36 -0.65
N ALA A 12 19.98 -9.96 -1.58
CA ALA A 12 19.78 -9.77 -3.00
C ALA A 12 18.43 -10.39 -3.44
N VAL A 13 17.59 -9.57 -4.04
CA VAL A 13 16.37 -10.06 -4.67
C VAL A 13 16.74 -10.91 -5.87
N GLN A 14 16.24 -12.14 -5.92
CA GLN A 14 16.53 -13.05 -7.03
C GLN A 14 15.95 -12.51 -8.34
N LYS A 15 16.65 -12.72 -9.45
CA LYS A 15 16.22 -12.26 -10.77
C LYS A 15 14.79 -12.67 -11.12
N GLY A 16 14.40 -13.91 -10.83
CA GLY A 16 13.03 -14.39 -11.09
C GLY A 16 11.93 -13.60 -10.35
N VAL A 17 12.22 -13.10 -9.15
CA VAL A 17 11.28 -12.22 -8.40
C VAL A 17 11.17 -10.86 -9.09
N ILE A 18 12.28 -10.33 -9.58
CA ILE A 18 12.28 -9.06 -10.32
C ILE A 18 11.53 -9.22 -11.64
N ASP A 19 11.75 -10.31 -12.36
CA ASP A 19 11.10 -10.60 -13.64
C ASP A 19 9.57 -10.69 -13.47
N VAL A 20 9.09 -11.35 -12.41
CA VAL A 20 7.66 -11.42 -12.08
C VAL A 20 7.11 -10.04 -11.71
N PHE A 21 7.85 -9.25 -10.93
CA PHE A 21 7.43 -7.89 -10.51
C PHE A 21 7.33 -6.93 -11.69
N LEU A 22 8.20 -7.07 -12.69
CA LEU A 22 8.21 -6.22 -13.89
C LEU A 22 7.28 -6.72 -15.01
N SER A 23 6.72 -7.91 -14.88
CA SER A 23 5.87 -8.52 -15.90
C SER A 23 4.42 -8.04 -15.78
N GLU A 24 3.84 -7.63 -16.89
CA GLU A 24 2.41 -7.29 -16.98
C GLU A 24 1.50 -8.53 -16.93
N ASP A 25 2.06 -9.70 -17.25
CA ASP A 25 1.30 -10.97 -17.39
C ASP A 25 1.25 -11.80 -16.09
N HIS A 26 1.96 -11.43 -15.04
CA HIS A 26 2.05 -12.21 -13.82
C HIS A 26 1.25 -11.59 -12.67
N ALA A 27 0.53 -12.44 -11.95
CA ALA A 27 -0.21 -12.07 -10.75
C ALA A 27 0.74 -11.81 -9.57
N SER A 28 1.39 -10.65 -9.56
CA SER A 28 2.08 -10.14 -8.38
C SER A 28 1.16 -9.22 -7.60
N CYS A 29 1.11 -9.35 -6.27
CA CYS A 29 0.39 -8.39 -5.43
C CYS A 29 1.05 -7.00 -5.47
N ALA A 30 2.36 -6.92 -5.70
CA ALA A 30 3.05 -5.67 -5.99
C ALA A 30 3.16 -5.50 -7.50
N GLN A 31 2.73 -4.34 -7.99
CA GLN A 31 2.78 -3.95 -9.39
C GLN A 31 3.77 -2.80 -9.55
N PHE A 32 4.59 -2.85 -10.61
CA PHE A 32 5.54 -1.78 -10.88
C PHE A 32 4.83 -0.46 -11.19
N ASP A 33 5.28 0.60 -10.58
CA ASP A 33 4.84 1.97 -10.86
C ASP A 33 6.08 2.86 -11.07
N PRO A 34 6.21 3.54 -12.22
CA PRO A 34 7.44 4.29 -12.56
C PRO A 34 7.66 5.51 -11.67
N GLU A 35 6.66 6.04 -11.03
CA GLU A 35 6.75 7.19 -10.12
C GLU A 35 6.90 6.78 -8.66
N LEU A 36 6.10 5.82 -8.22
CA LEU A 36 6.01 5.39 -6.82
C LEU A 36 6.94 4.21 -6.51
N GLY A 37 7.50 3.58 -7.55
CA GLY A 37 8.26 2.34 -7.47
C GLY A 37 7.36 1.11 -7.55
N TYR A 38 6.27 1.09 -6.80
CA TYR A 38 5.25 0.05 -6.85
C TYR A 38 3.91 0.53 -6.31
N THR A 39 2.86 -0.17 -6.69
CA THR A 39 1.53 -0.14 -6.10
C THR A 39 1.12 -1.56 -5.70
N VAL A 40 -0.08 -1.73 -5.17
CA VAL A 40 -0.63 -3.04 -4.81
C VAL A 40 -1.89 -3.31 -5.60
N GLY A 41 -2.02 -4.55 -6.06
CA GLY A 41 -3.20 -5.05 -6.74
C GLY A 41 -3.95 -6.07 -5.87
N ASN A 42 -4.74 -6.92 -6.53
CA ASN A 42 -5.48 -7.99 -5.88
C ASN A 42 -4.54 -9.01 -5.25
N ALA A 43 -4.81 -9.43 -4.03
CA ALA A 43 -4.00 -10.40 -3.32
C ALA A 43 -4.79 -11.21 -2.28
N LEU A 44 -4.30 -12.44 -2.05
CA LEU A 44 -4.55 -13.18 -0.83
C LEU A 44 -3.28 -13.09 0.01
N ILE A 45 -3.38 -12.43 1.16
CA ILE A 45 -2.21 -12.11 1.99
C ILE A 45 -2.25 -13.00 3.24
N PRO A 46 -1.22 -13.83 3.48
CA PRO A 46 -1.12 -14.65 4.69
C PRO A 46 -0.59 -13.81 5.85
N ASP A 47 -1.26 -12.72 6.15
CA ASP A 47 -0.87 -11.71 7.13
C ASP A 47 -2.06 -11.29 8.02
N GLY A 48 -3.14 -12.06 7.95
CA GLY A 48 -4.28 -11.87 8.82
C GLY A 48 -3.93 -12.13 10.28
N MET A 49 -4.74 -11.60 11.19
CA MET A 49 -4.63 -11.95 12.62
C MET A 49 -4.74 -13.49 12.74
N ASP A 50 -3.94 -14.07 13.65
CA ASP A 50 -3.85 -15.51 13.88
C ASP A 50 -3.33 -16.37 12.69
N GLY A 51 -2.71 -15.74 11.67
CA GLY A 51 -2.19 -16.43 10.49
C GLY A 51 -3.25 -16.76 9.44
N SER A 52 -4.44 -16.18 9.53
CA SER A 52 -5.48 -16.30 8.52
C SER A 52 -5.10 -15.58 7.21
N LEU A 53 -5.77 -15.95 6.13
CA LEU A 53 -5.65 -15.24 4.85
C LEU A 53 -6.57 -14.02 4.85
N SER A 54 -6.03 -12.87 4.49
CA SER A 54 -6.83 -11.68 4.19
C SER A 54 -6.99 -11.50 2.68
N ILE A 55 -8.18 -11.09 2.27
CA ILE A 55 -8.52 -10.81 0.87
C ILE A 55 -8.37 -9.29 0.66
N MET A 56 -7.52 -8.93 -0.29
CA MET A 56 -7.37 -7.56 -0.72
C MET A 56 -7.66 -7.46 -2.22
N THR A 57 -8.60 -6.61 -2.59
CA THR A 57 -8.91 -6.31 -3.99
C THR A 57 -8.78 -4.81 -4.25
N SER A 58 -8.58 -4.45 -5.52
CA SER A 58 -8.38 -3.07 -5.95
C SER A 58 -9.45 -2.64 -6.92
N GLN A 59 -9.89 -1.41 -6.80
CA GLN A 59 -10.74 -0.74 -7.76
C GLN A 59 -9.93 -0.28 -8.99
N ALA A 60 -10.60 0.13 -10.05
CA ALA A 60 -9.98 0.61 -11.29
C ALA A 60 -9.07 1.84 -11.07
N ASN A 61 -9.39 2.71 -10.11
CA ASN A 61 -8.59 3.87 -9.73
C ASN A 61 -7.40 3.51 -8.83
N GLY A 62 -7.21 2.23 -8.52
CA GLY A 62 -6.14 1.74 -7.66
C GLY A 62 -6.40 1.88 -6.15
N ALA A 63 -7.56 2.37 -5.73
CA ALA A 63 -7.95 2.30 -4.33
C ALA A 63 -8.24 0.85 -3.93
N ARG A 64 -8.03 0.50 -2.67
CA ARG A 64 -8.54 -0.77 -2.13
C ARG A 64 -10.05 -0.80 -2.25
N SER A 65 -10.62 -1.97 -2.60
CA SER A 65 -12.07 -2.09 -2.73
C SER A 65 -12.79 -1.77 -1.43
N SER A 66 -13.81 -0.94 -1.54
CA SER A 66 -14.75 -0.64 -0.49
C SER A 66 -15.96 -1.55 -0.63
N MET A 67 -16.53 -2.02 0.47
CA MET A 67 -17.71 -2.87 0.50
C MET A 67 -18.99 -2.08 0.76
N MET A 68 -18.86 -0.91 1.40
CA MET A 68 -19.99 -0.07 1.77
C MET A 68 -20.11 1.15 0.86
N TYR A 69 -21.34 1.49 0.51
CA TYR A 69 -21.69 2.74 -0.18
C TYR A 69 -21.02 2.95 -1.55
N ASN A 70 -20.62 1.90 -2.25
CA ASN A 70 -19.87 1.97 -3.52
C ASN A 70 -20.56 2.75 -4.63
N GLU A 71 -21.90 2.85 -4.57
CA GLU A 71 -22.72 3.57 -5.55
C GLU A 71 -22.78 5.08 -5.28
N MET A 72 -22.17 5.55 -4.19
CA MET A 72 -22.18 6.95 -3.80
C MET A 72 -20.85 7.63 -4.18
N PRO A 73 -20.87 8.94 -4.49
CA PRO A 73 -19.63 9.70 -4.66
C PRO A 73 -18.76 9.67 -3.39
N CYS A 74 -17.48 9.41 -3.54
CA CYS A 74 -16.55 9.43 -2.43
C CYS A 74 -16.04 10.87 -2.19
N ARG A 75 -16.16 11.34 -0.94
CA ARG A 75 -15.68 12.66 -0.53
C ARG A 75 -14.42 12.61 0.33
N ILE A 76 -13.98 11.43 0.72
CA ILE A 76 -12.86 11.24 1.66
C ILE A 76 -11.86 10.25 1.07
N ASN A 77 -10.65 10.71 0.79
CA ASN A 77 -9.53 9.87 0.38
C ASN A 77 -8.52 9.69 1.50
N THR A 78 -7.99 8.48 1.66
CA THR A 78 -6.99 8.16 2.67
C THR A 78 -5.70 7.66 2.06
N TYR A 79 -4.57 8.19 2.51
CA TYR A 79 -3.23 7.92 2.00
C TYR A 79 -2.28 7.56 3.14
N GLY A 80 -1.30 6.72 2.87
CA GLY A 80 -0.31 6.33 3.86
C GLY A 80 0.36 4.99 3.55
N ASN A 81 0.87 4.39 4.60
CA ASN A 81 1.61 3.13 4.58
C ASN A 81 0.70 1.90 4.85
N SER A 82 1.28 0.82 5.40
CA SER A 82 0.56 -0.42 5.75
C SER A 82 -0.57 -0.22 6.77
N PHE A 83 -0.49 0.78 7.64
CA PHE A 83 -1.57 1.10 8.59
C PHE A 83 -2.80 1.69 7.88
N THR A 84 -2.60 2.39 6.78
CA THR A 84 -3.70 2.84 5.93
C THR A 84 -4.19 1.71 5.04
N GLN A 85 -3.27 0.94 4.44
CA GLN A 85 -3.62 -0.20 3.59
C GLN A 85 -4.40 -1.28 4.34
N CYS A 86 -4.09 -1.54 5.62
CA CYS A 86 -4.71 -2.59 6.44
C CYS A 86 -4.57 -4.00 5.86
N SER A 87 -3.37 -4.41 5.43
CA SER A 87 -3.14 -5.71 4.78
C SER A 87 -3.49 -6.92 5.65
N GLN A 88 -3.57 -6.74 6.97
CA GLN A 88 -3.90 -7.80 7.95
C GLN A 88 -5.40 -8.09 8.07
N THR A 89 -6.24 -7.37 7.35
CA THR A 89 -7.70 -7.55 7.34
C THR A 89 -8.21 -7.67 5.93
N SER A 90 -9.35 -8.33 5.73
CA SER A 90 -10.01 -8.44 4.43
C SER A 90 -10.70 -7.13 4.04
N ASP A 91 -11.09 -7.03 2.75
CA ASP A 91 -11.96 -5.94 2.30
C ASP A 91 -13.24 -5.94 3.13
N GLY A 92 -13.70 -4.78 3.51
CA GLY A 92 -14.84 -4.64 4.43
C GLY A 92 -14.48 -4.61 5.92
N GLU A 93 -13.22 -4.93 6.29
CA GLU A 93 -12.77 -4.97 7.68
C GLU A 93 -11.75 -3.86 8.00
N THR A 94 -11.48 -2.96 7.07
CA THR A 94 -10.53 -1.87 7.25
C THR A 94 -11.11 -0.77 8.13
N TRP A 95 -10.26 0.05 8.76
CA TRP A 95 -10.77 1.17 9.56
C TRP A 95 -11.55 2.20 8.71
N GLN A 96 -11.29 2.26 7.41
CA GLN A 96 -12.05 3.08 6.48
C GLN A 96 -13.49 2.59 6.36
N GLU A 97 -13.72 1.27 6.33
CA GLU A 97 -15.07 0.69 6.30
C GLU A 97 -15.85 0.99 7.59
N TYR A 98 -15.18 0.91 8.76
CA TYR A 98 -15.82 1.31 10.03
C TYR A 98 -16.17 2.81 10.04
N LEU A 99 -15.28 3.64 9.51
CA LEU A 99 -15.55 5.08 9.41
C LEU A 99 -16.66 5.36 8.39
N ALA A 100 -16.67 4.67 7.25
CA ALA A 100 -17.72 4.74 6.23
C ALA A 100 -19.09 4.37 6.82
N ALA A 101 -19.15 3.28 7.59
CA ALA A 101 -20.38 2.87 8.28
C ALA A 101 -20.88 3.92 9.27
N HIS A 102 -19.97 4.62 9.94
CA HIS A 102 -20.32 5.68 10.89
C HIS A 102 -20.82 6.96 10.19
N LEU A 103 -20.21 7.33 9.07
CA LEU A 103 -20.54 8.54 8.32
C LEU A 103 -21.68 8.34 7.33
N GLY A 104 -21.96 7.12 6.90
CA GLY A 104 -22.96 6.81 5.88
C GLY A 104 -22.50 7.16 4.45
N GLU A 105 -21.19 7.19 4.19
CA GLU A 105 -20.61 7.49 2.88
C GLU A 105 -19.31 6.70 2.64
N PRO A 106 -18.90 6.44 1.36
CA PRO A 106 -17.70 5.68 1.07
C PRO A 106 -16.43 6.44 1.45
N ILE A 107 -15.36 5.70 1.73
CA ILE A 107 -14.03 6.24 1.99
C ILE A 107 -13.02 5.46 1.15
N HIS A 108 -12.31 6.12 0.25
CA HIS A 108 -11.28 5.48 -0.54
C HIS A 108 -9.99 5.24 0.25
N ASN A 109 -9.44 4.05 0.08
CA ASN A 109 -8.19 3.64 0.70
C ASN A 109 -7.08 3.52 -0.36
N PHE A 110 -6.22 4.52 -0.43
CA PHE A 110 -5.02 4.56 -1.28
C PHE A 110 -3.73 4.22 -0.52
N GLY A 111 -3.81 3.61 0.65
CA GLY A 111 -2.66 3.16 1.43
C GLY A 111 -1.87 2.07 0.72
N VAL A 112 -0.53 2.07 0.88
CA VAL A 112 0.36 1.04 0.33
C VAL A 112 1.41 0.65 1.37
N GLY A 113 1.47 -0.63 1.69
CA GLY A 113 2.43 -1.16 2.64
C GLY A 113 3.87 -0.84 2.26
N GLY A 114 4.65 -0.38 3.23
CA GLY A 114 6.04 -0.02 3.01
C GLY A 114 6.29 1.38 2.47
N PHE A 115 5.26 2.14 2.06
CA PHE A 115 5.44 3.52 1.62
C PHE A 115 6.05 4.38 2.74
N GLY A 116 6.97 5.25 2.33
CA GLY A 116 7.38 6.40 3.13
C GLY A 116 6.45 7.60 2.88
N VAL A 117 6.66 8.67 3.65
CA VAL A 117 5.87 9.91 3.51
C VAL A 117 5.89 10.44 2.08
N TYR A 118 7.06 10.43 1.43
CA TYR A 118 7.22 10.95 0.08
C TYR A 118 6.37 10.18 -0.94
N GLN A 119 6.39 8.85 -0.90
CA GLN A 119 5.58 8.03 -1.82
C GLN A 119 4.08 8.21 -1.58
N ALA A 120 3.64 8.21 -0.31
CA ALA A 120 2.25 8.47 0.05
C ALA A 120 1.79 9.86 -0.43
N TYR A 121 2.62 10.88 -0.25
CA TYR A 121 2.35 12.24 -0.72
C TYR A 121 2.32 12.35 -2.26
N ARG A 122 3.25 11.67 -2.97
CA ARG A 122 3.24 11.64 -4.44
C ARG A 122 1.97 10.98 -4.97
N ARG A 123 1.55 9.87 -4.34
CA ARG A 123 0.29 9.21 -4.69
C ARG A 123 -0.91 10.13 -4.47
N LEU A 124 -0.97 10.82 -3.32
CA LEU A 124 -1.99 11.82 -3.04
C LEU A 124 -2.04 12.86 -4.15
N LEU A 125 -0.93 13.54 -4.45
CA LEU A 125 -0.90 14.58 -5.49
C LEU A 125 -1.40 14.07 -6.85
N ARG A 126 -1.01 12.85 -7.22
CA ARG A 126 -1.41 12.22 -8.48
C ARG A 126 -2.91 11.95 -8.52
N THR A 127 -3.46 11.38 -7.48
CA THR A 127 -4.89 11.01 -7.41
C THR A 127 -5.78 12.24 -7.33
N GLU A 128 -5.42 13.21 -6.49
CA GLU A 128 -6.24 14.41 -6.30
C GLU A 128 -6.30 15.37 -7.49
N GLN A 129 -5.49 15.12 -8.53
CA GLN A 129 -5.53 15.85 -9.79
C GLN A 129 -6.43 15.18 -10.85
N THR A 130 -7.10 14.10 -10.51
CA THR A 130 -8.00 13.35 -11.37
C THR A 130 -9.45 13.48 -10.91
N GLU A 131 -10.36 12.80 -11.61
CA GLU A 131 -11.77 12.70 -11.23
C GLU A 131 -11.99 11.96 -9.90
N ASP A 132 -10.97 11.22 -9.40
CA ASP A 132 -11.00 10.55 -8.11
C ASP A 132 -10.61 11.48 -6.94
N GLY A 133 -10.35 12.75 -7.19
CA GLY A 133 -10.05 13.73 -6.15
C GLY A 133 -11.21 13.93 -5.18
N ALA A 134 -10.91 14.11 -3.88
CA ALA A 134 -11.89 14.19 -2.82
C ALA A 134 -11.89 15.54 -2.09
N GLU A 135 -13.01 15.84 -1.44
CA GLU A 135 -13.18 17.05 -0.62
C GLU A 135 -12.29 17.04 0.65
N TYR A 136 -12.12 15.84 1.22
CA TYR A 136 -11.35 15.64 2.46
C TYR A 136 -10.24 14.63 2.25
N LEU A 137 -9.08 14.92 2.80
CA LEU A 137 -7.88 14.10 2.69
C LEU A 137 -7.37 13.68 4.06
N ILE A 138 -7.12 12.40 4.24
CA ILE A 138 -6.45 11.86 5.41
C ILE A 138 -5.10 11.29 4.98
N LEU A 139 -4.02 11.97 5.30
CA LEU A 139 -2.65 11.49 5.09
C LEU A 139 -2.10 10.98 6.41
N TYR A 140 -1.97 9.66 6.53
CA TYR A 140 -1.34 9.03 7.68
C TYR A 140 0.17 9.10 7.56
N ILE A 141 0.81 9.63 8.60
CA ILE A 141 2.28 9.75 8.71
C ILE A 141 2.71 9.16 10.05
N TRP A 142 3.62 8.21 10.00
CA TRP A 142 4.29 7.68 11.19
C TRP A 142 5.77 8.06 11.17
N GLY A 143 6.40 8.19 12.35
CA GLY A 143 7.79 8.66 12.44
C GLY A 143 8.79 7.89 11.59
N ASP A 144 8.66 6.55 11.49
CA ASP A 144 9.50 5.70 10.65
C ASP A 144 9.37 5.96 9.13
N ASP A 145 8.24 6.51 8.70
CA ASP A 145 7.98 6.79 7.28
C ASP A 145 8.89 7.89 6.73
N HIS A 146 9.38 8.79 7.58
CA HIS A 146 10.37 9.79 7.19
C HIS A 146 11.70 9.12 6.81
N PHE A 147 12.15 8.16 7.59
CA PHE A 147 13.36 7.39 7.27
C PHE A 147 13.21 6.62 5.96
N ARG A 148 12.05 6.00 5.73
CA ARG A 148 11.75 5.30 4.46
C ARG A 148 11.84 6.23 3.25
N SER A 149 11.50 7.50 3.42
CA SER A 149 11.53 8.50 2.34
C SER A 149 12.93 8.93 1.93
N VAL A 150 13.92 8.84 2.83
CA VAL A 150 15.28 9.34 2.57
C VAL A 150 16.33 8.24 2.39
N MET A 151 16.02 7.01 2.78
CA MET A 151 16.95 5.89 2.68
C MET A 151 16.89 5.23 1.30
N ARG A 152 18.06 5.07 0.66
CA ARG A 152 18.17 4.28 -0.57
C ARG A 152 18.03 2.77 -0.34
N CYS A 153 18.37 2.31 0.86
CA CYS A 153 18.26 0.92 1.25
C CYS A 153 17.92 0.83 2.74
N ARG A 154 16.72 0.39 3.06
CA ARG A 154 16.24 0.23 4.43
C ARG A 154 17.08 -0.76 5.23
N HIS A 155 17.55 -1.82 4.59
CA HIS A 155 18.31 -2.88 5.27
C HIS A 155 19.72 -2.45 5.68
N ALA A 156 20.31 -1.47 5.01
CA ALA A 156 21.66 -0.99 5.33
C ALA A 156 21.75 -0.29 6.70
N VAL A 157 20.62 0.19 7.24
CA VAL A 157 20.55 0.88 8.54
C VAL A 157 20.28 -0.09 9.69
N ILE A 158 19.62 -1.22 9.40
CA ILE A 158 19.23 -2.20 10.44
C ILE A 158 20.41 -3.09 10.86
N TYR A 159 21.43 -3.21 10.02
CA TYR A 159 22.60 -4.05 10.23
C TYR A 159 23.91 -3.29 9.96
N PRO A 160 24.34 -2.43 10.92
CA PRO A 160 25.63 -1.76 10.83
C PRO A 160 26.81 -2.75 10.91
#